data_fde8a8e10d1fa9feaa0715683a569baf
#
_entry.id   fde8a8e10d1fa9feaa0715683a569baf
#
_cell.length_a   1.000
_cell.length_b   1.000
_cell.length_c   1.000
_cell.angle_alpha   90.00
_cell.angle_beta   90.00
_cell.angle_gamma   90.00
#
_symmetry.space_group_name_H-M   'P 1'
#
loop_
_entity.id
_entity.type
_entity.pdbx_description
1 polymer ?
#
loop_
_entity_poly.entity_id
_entity_poly.type
_entity_poly.pdbx_seq_one_letter_code
_entity_poly.pdbx_strand_id
1 'polypeptide(L)'
;EICACLVGSEMCIRDRRYQNLLLLISELNGEVVLMQKGTRMIEDTMSTAYRLYHDMSERNIDESLTRTALQIARDVHEIKKDYNLIVRGLSSSMELNSENDGMSLDDILTILKSSLDASLPKGKRLFFNIQLEENLYTQNHYLLLSIFRNLFNNAIEAADGNPVELSVRQSSTDSSYVIEVEDHGPGIDPEDMEQIFEPGFSTKINYETGEVNRGLGLSLVKDFIELRLGGTIRVTSVPGKTVFTLTIPKEKWSGL
;
A
#
# COMPACT_ATOMS: atom_id res chain seq x y z
N GLU A 1 8.76 28.84 -34.91
CA GLU A 1 7.52 28.24 -34.31
C GLU A 1 7.57 26.70 -34.24
N ILE A 2 8.11 25.99 -35.24
CA ILE A 2 8.21 24.52 -35.27
C ILE A 2 9.17 24.00 -34.18
N CYS A 3 10.24 24.71 -33.84
CA CYS A 3 11.21 24.31 -32.81
C CYS A 3 10.65 24.39 -31.39
N ALA A 4 9.80 25.35 -31.07
CA ALA A 4 9.16 25.50 -29.76
C ALA A 4 8.12 24.38 -29.49
N CYS A 5 7.44 23.93 -30.54
CA CYS A 5 6.46 22.85 -30.47
C CYS A 5 7.12 21.46 -30.22
N LEU A 6 8.29 21.21 -30.84
CA LEU A 6 9.07 19.98 -30.64
C LEU A 6 9.68 19.91 -29.25
N VAL A 7 10.25 21.01 -28.73
CA VAL A 7 10.81 21.07 -27.37
C VAL A 7 9.71 20.87 -26.30
N GLY A 8 8.52 21.46 -26.52
CA GLY A 8 7.38 21.27 -25.63
C GLY A 8 6.86 19.83 -25.64
N SER A 9 6.86 19.14 -26.78
CA SER A 9 6.42 17.75 -26.89
C SER A 9 7.43 16.77 -26.27
N GLU A 10 8.73 16.98 -26.46
CA GLU A 10 9.77 16.15 -25.83
C GLU A 10 9.80 16.32 -24.31
N MET A 11 9.62 17.55 -23.80
CA MET A 11 9.52 17.83 -22.38
C MET A 11 8.29 17.14 -21.76
N CYS A 12 7.14 17.21 -22.42
CA CYS A 12 5.92 16.55 -21.98
C CYS A 12 6.03 14.99 -21.98
N ILE A 13 6.73 14.41 -22.96
CA ILE A 13 6.98 12.96 -23.04
C ILE A 13 7.94 12.53 -21.95
N ARG A 14 8.97 13.31 -21.65
CA ARG A 14 9.95 13.03 -20.59
C ARG A 14 9.28 13.10 -19.21
N ASP A 15 8.46 14.10 -18.95
CA ASP A 15 7.71 14.25 -17.71
C ASP A 15 6.75 13.07 -17.48
N ARG A 16 6.02 12.66 -18.52
CA ARG A 16 5.13 11.49 -18.42
C ARG A 16 5.89 10.19 -18.16
N ARG A 17 7.07 10.01 -18.79
CA ARG A 17 7.92 8.84 -18.52
C ARG A 17 8.44 8.84 -17.09
N TYR A 18 8.85 9.99 -16.59
CA TYR A 18 9.31 10.16 -15.21
C TYR A 18 8.19 9.87 -14.21
N GLN A 19 6.99 10.40 -14.42
CA GLN A 19 5.82 10.11 -13.58
C GLN A 19 5.47 8.60 -13.56
N ASN A 20 5.48 7.95 -14.72
CA ASN A 20 5.25 6.50 -14.80
C ASN A 20 6.34 5.70 -14.06
N LEU A 21 7.60 6.13 -14.13
CA LEU A 21 8.70 5.49 -13.42
C LEU A 21 8.52 5.61 -11.90
N LEU A 22 8.15 6.80 -11.40
CA LEU A 22 7.85 7.03 -9.98
C LEU A 22 6.73 6.11 -9.48
N LEU A 23 5.66 5.98 -10.26
CA LEU A 23 4.54 5.08 -9.92
C LEU A 23 4.96 3.61 -9.90
N LEU A 24 5.78 3.17 -10.86
CA LEU A 24 6.33 1.81 -10.89
C LEU A 24 7.24 1.53 -9.69
N ILE A 25 8.10 2.46 -9.33
CA ILE A 25 8.97 2.33 -8.15
C ILE A 25 8.12 2.28 -6.88
N SER A 26 7.08 3.11 -6.77
CA SER A 26 6.14 3.07 -5.65
C SER A 26 5.42 1.72 -5.55
N GLU A 27 5.00 1.15 -6.68
CA GLU A 27 4.38 -0.17 -6.74
C GLU A 27 5.33 -1.27 -6.29
N LEU A 28 6.56 -1.27 -6.82
CA LEU A 28 7.60 -2.21 -6.41
C LEU A 28 7.94 -2.11 -4.92
N ASN A 29 8.00 -0.89 -4.37
CA ASN A 29 8.18 -0.69 -2.92
C ASN A 29 7.07 -1.35 -2.11
N GLY A 30 5.82 -1.20 -2.53
CA GLY A 30 4.67 -1.87 -1.92
C GLY A 30 4.81 -3.39 -1.95
N GLU A 31 5.17 -3.97 -3.11
CA GLU A 31 5.36 -5.42 -3.25
C GLU A 31 6.51 -5.94 -2.38
N VAL A 32 7.63 -5.22 -2.27
CA VAL A 32 8.75 -5.61 -1.40
C VAL A 32 8.33 -5.63 0.08
N VAL A 33 7.54 -4.66 0.54
CA VAL A 33 7.03 -4.66 1.93
C VAL A 33 6.05 -5.81 2.15
N LEU A 34 5.19 -6.12 1.20
CA LEU A 34 4.31 -7.29 1.25
C LEU A 34 5.11 -8.60 1.31
N MET A 35 6.18 -8.69 0.52
CA MET A 35 7.10 -9.83 0.59
C MET A 35 7.78 -9.94 1.96
N GLN A 36 8.23 -8.82 2.56
CA GLN A 36 8.78 -8.82 3.92
C GLN A 36 7.77 -9.30 4.97
N LYS A 37 6.48 -8.95 4.80
CA LYS A 37 5.40 -9.46 5.66
C LYS A 37 5.18 -10.96 5.46
N GLY A 38 5.22 -11.45 4.23
CA GLY A 38 5.20 -12.87 3.90
C GLY A 38 6.30 -13.66 4.62
N THR A 39 7.50 -13.11 4.77
CA THR A 39 8.60 -13.72 5.53
C THR A 39 8.20 -14.00 6.98
N ARG A 40 7.51 -13.09 7.66
CA ARG A 40 7.05 -13.28 9.04
C ARG A 40 6.03 -14.42 9.15
N MET A 41 5.08 -14.47 8.20
CA MET A 41 4.09 -15.57 8.17
C MET A 41 4.77 -16.93 7.97
N ILE A 42 5.81 -17.01 7.15
CA ILE A 42 6.62 -18.22 6.95
C ILE A 42 7.34 -18.60 8.27
N GLU A 43 7.87 -17.62 9.01
CA GLU A 43 8.51 -17.85 10.32
C GLU A 43 7.52 -18.39 11.36
N ASP A 44 6.33 -17.84 11.44
CA ASP A 44 5.27 -18.29 12.37
C ASP A 44 4.81 -19.70 12.00
N THR A 45 4.65 -20.00 10.71
CA THR A 45 4.30 -21.33 10.22
C THR A 45 5.39 -22.35 10.55
N MET A 46 6.65 -21.99 10.35
CA MET A 46 7.80 -22.82 10.69
C MET A 46 7.84 -23.13 12.20
N SER A 47 7.67 -22.10 13.03
CA SER A 47 7.63 -22.24 14.49
C SER A 47 6.48 -23.15 14.94
N THR A 48 5.33 -23.04 14.29
CA THR A 48 4.16 -23.89 14.57
C THR A 48 4.42 -25.34 14.17
N ALA A 49 5.05 -25.58 13.01
CA ALA A 49 5.39 -26.92 12.55
C ALA A 49 6.43 -27.59 13.48
N TYR A 50 7.43 -26.85 13.96
CA TYR A 50 8.38 -27.36 14.95
C TYR A 50 7.73 -27.67 16.29
N ARG A 51 6.83 -26.85 16.80
CA ARG A 51 6.08 -27.14 18.02
C ARG A 51 5.25 -28.41 17.87
N LEU A 52 4.53 -28.53 16.76
CA LEU A 52 3.74 -29.73 16.46
C LEU A 52 4.61 -30.98 16.47
N TYR A 53 5.76 -30.94 15.77
CA TYR A 53 6.74 -32.05 15.78
C TYR A 53 7.17 -32.39 17.20
N HIS A 54 7.51 -31.41 18.02
CA HIS A 54 7.97 -31.61 19.39
C HIS A 54 6.87 -32.26 20.28
N ASP A 55 5.65 -31.72 20.22
CA ASP A 55 4.51 -32.23 20.97
C ASP A 55 4.14 -33.68 20.59
N MET A 56 4.24 -34.00 19.28
CA MET A 56 4.00 -35.37 18.80
C MET A 56 5.10 -36.32 19.23
N SER A 57 6.35 -35.88 19.23
CA SER A 57 7.50 -36.67 19.66
C SER A 57 7.45 -36.97 21.17
N GLU A 58 7.11 -35.97 22.02
CA GLU A 58 6.98 -36.17 23.47
C GLU A 58 5.84 -37.10 23.84
N ARG A 59 4.74 -37.07 23.10
CA ARG A 59 3.55 -37.90 23.37
C ARG A 59 3.63 -39.29 22.75
N ASN A 60 4.76 -39.67 22.14
CA ASN A 60 4.94 -40.92 21.41
C ASN A 60 3.81 -41.21 20.40
N ILE A 61 3.38 -40.19 19.67
CA ILE A 61 2.40 -40.33 18.62
C ILE A 61 3.07 -41.05 17.42
N ASP A 62 2.26 -41.65 16.55
CA ASP A 62 2.66 -42.38 15.36
C ASP A 62 3.91 -41.77 14.67
N GLU A 63 4.94 -42.62 14.51
CA GLU A 63 6.24 -42.20 13.98
C GLU A 63 6.13 -41.60 12.53
N SER A 64 5.17 -42.08 11.76
CA SER A 64 4.92 -41.59 10.39
C SER A 64 4.42 -40.15 10.40
N LEU A 65 3.48 -39.82 11.32
CA LEU A 65 2.96 -38.45 11.46
C LEU A 65 4.04 -37.50 12.00
N THR A 66 4.82 -37.98 13.00
CA THR A 66 5.94 -37.19 13.55
C THR A 66 7.00 -36.87 12.49
N ARG A 67 7.33 -37.82 11.62
CA ARG A 67 8.24 -37.59 10.49
C ARG A 67 7.67 -36.59 9.48
N THR A 68 6.37 -36.68 9.20
CA THR A 68 5.70 -35.75 8.29
C THR A 68 5.72 -34.31 8.84
N ALA A 69 5.47 -34.11 10.13
CA ALA A 69 5.56 -32.79 10.77
C ALA A 69 6.97 -32.19 10.67
N LEU A 70 8.02 -33.01 10.90
CA LEU A 70 9.41 -32.60 10.72
C LEU A 70 9.75 -32.25 9.27
N GLN A 71 9.23 -33.01 8.31
CA GLN A 71 9.43 -32.74 6.90
C GLN A 71 8.80 -31.40 6.53
N ILE A 72 7.57 -31.12 6.94
CA ILE A 72 6.91 -29.82 6.73
C ILE A 72 7.75 -28.67 7.30
N ALA A 73 8.27 -28.82 8.53
CA ALA A 73 9.11 -27.78 9.14
C ALA A 73 10.39 -27.51 8.34
N ARG A 74 11.01 -28.54 7.76
CA ARG A 74 12.21 -28.40 6.89
C ARG A 74 11.87 -27.73 5.57
N ASP A 75 10.77 -28.15 4.92
CA ASP A 75 10.35 -27.59 3.62
C ASP A 75 10.02 -26.11 3.76
N VAL A 76 9.33 -25.72 4.83
CA VAL A 76 9.03 -24.31 5.14
C VAL A 76 10.32 -23.52 5.43
N HIS A 77 11.33 -24.14 6.07
CA HIS A 77 12.63 -23.50 6.28
C HIS A 77 13.38 -23.22 4.97
N GLU A 78 13.36 -24.15 4.01
CA GLU A 78 13.94 -23.95 2.69
C GLU A 78 13.22 -22.84 1.92
N ILE A 79 11.89 -22.88 1.90
CA ILE A 79 11.07 -21.80 1.29
C ILE A 79 11.45 -20.43 1.88
N LYS A 80 11.58 -20.32 3.21
CA LYS A 80 12.02 -19.08 3.88
C LYS A 80 13.36 -18.59 3.35
N LYS A 81 14.33 -19.48 3.20
CA LYS A 81 15.67 -19.13 2.74
C LYS A 81 15.66 -18.54 1.33
N ASP A 82 14.96 -19.20 0.40
CA ASP A 82 14.86 -18.76 -0.98
C ASP A 82 14.08 -17.44 -1.08
N TYR A 83 12.99 -17.32 -0.32
CA TYR A 83 12.18 -16.11 -0.28
C TYR A 83 12.99 -14.91 0.22
N ASN A 84 13.79 -15.08 1.28
CA ASN A 84 14.66 -14.03 1.81
C ASN A 84 15.74 -13.57 0.79
N LEU A 85 16.26 -14.48 -0.05
CA LEU A 85 17.19 -14.12 -1.11
C LEU A 85 16.52 -13.22 -2.16
N ILE A 86 15.30 -13.54 -2.57
CA ILE A 86 14.52 -12.75 -3.52
C ILE A 86 14.25 -11.35 -2.96
N VAL A 87 13.75 -11.27 -1.72
CA VAL A 87 13.44 -9.99 -1.07
C VAL A 87 14.68 -9.11 -0.95
N ARG A 88 15.82 -9.65 -0.54
CA ARG A 88 17.08 -8.90 -0.46
C ARG A 88 17.57 -8.42 -1.81
N GLY A 89 17.48 -9.26 -2.85
CA GLY A 89 17.87 -8.89 -4.21
C GLY A 89 17.03 -7.74 -4.77
N LEU A 90 15.71 -7.77 -4.54
CA LEU A 90 14.81 -6.68 -4.92
C LEU A 90 15.10 -5.41 -4.14
N SER A 91 15.21 -5.48 -2.80
CA SER A 91 15.48 -4.32 -1.95
C SER A 91 16.79 -3.63 -2.33
N SER A 92 17.88 -4.38 -2.56
CA SER A 92 19.16 -3.76 -2.94
C SER A 92 19.14 -3.16 -4.34
N SER A 93 18.35 -3.70 -5.27
CA SER A 93 18.16 -3.11 -6.60
C SER A 93 17.39 -1.78 -6.54
N MET A 94 16.55 -1.59 -5.55
CA MET A 94 15.74 -0.37 -5.36
C MET A 94 16.53 0.72 -4.64
N GLU A 95 17.38 0.39 -3.66
CA GLU A 95 18.24 1.34 -2.94
C GLU A 95 19.25 2.04 -3.87
N LEU A 96 19.68 1.38 -4.94
CA LEU A 96 20.62 1.94 -5.93
C LEU A 96 20.01 3.06 -6.79
N ASN A 97 18.69 3.25 -6.80
CA ASN A 97 17.99 4.23 -7.63
C ASN A 97 17.43 5.43 -6.86
N SER A 98 17.65 5.53 -5.55
CA SER A 98 17.22 6.68 -4.76
C SER A 98 18.22 7.82 -4.88
N GLU A 99 18.19 8.59 -5.97
CA GLU A 99 18.69 9.95 -5.94
C GLU A 99 17.82 10.73 -4.92
N ASN A 100 18.51 11.43 -4.00
CA ASN A 100 17.95 12.08 -2.80
C ASN A 100 17.02 13.29 -3.07
N ASP A 101 16.33 13.32 -4.19
CA ASP A 101 15.38 14.38 -4.50
C ASP A 101 14.00 13.99 -3.93
N GLY A 102 13.60 14.68 -2.85
CA GLY A 102 12.25 14.58 -2.31
C GLY A 102 11.20 15.19 -3.25
N MET A 103 9.94 15.17 -2.82
CA MET A 103 8.81 15.68 -3.60
C MET A 103 7.81 16.43 -2.72
N SER A 104 7.12 17.42 -3.27
CA SER A 104 6.04 18.09 -2.55
C SER A 104 4.78 17.23 -2.51
N LEU A 105 3.95 17.41 -1.47
CA LEU A 105 2.67 16.70 -1.36
C LEU A 105 1.75 17.01 -2.54
N ASP A 106 1.75 18.25 -3.03
CA ASP A 106 0.96 18.67 -4.19
C ASP A 106 1.39 17.93 -5.46
N ASP A 107 2.71 17.79 -5.69
CA ASP A 107 3.23 17.02 -6.84
C ASP A 107 2.82 15.55 -6.76
N ILE A 108 2.94 14.94 -5.56
CA ILE A 108 2.52 13.55 -5.30
C ILE A 108 1.04 13.35 -5.68
N LEU A 109 0.16 14.23 -5.17
CA LEU A 109 -1.27 14.15 -5.44
C LEU A 109 -1.62 14.43 -6.91
N THR A 110 -0.89 15.33 -7.55
CA THR A 110 -1.05 15.65 -8.98
C THR A 110 -0.66 14.46 -9.88
N ILE A 111 0.44 13.78 -9.58
CA ILE A 111 0.88 12.56 -10.28
C ILE A 111 -0.17 11.47 -10.15
N LEU A 112 -0.67 11.23 -8.94
CA LEU A 112 -1.69 10.21 -8.68
C LEU A 112 -3.00 10.54 -9.39
N LYS A 113 -3.47 11.79 -9.34
CA LYS A 113 -4.67 12.23 -10.06
C LYS A 113 -4.54 11.94 -11.55
N SER A 114 -3.41 12.30 -12.17
CA SER A 114 -3.17 12.07 -13.59
C SER A 114 -3.18 10.59 -13.95
N SER A 115 -2.63 9.74 -13.08
CA SER A 115 -2.64 8.27 -13.24
C SER A 115 -4.04 7.69 -13.11
N LEU A 116 -4.82 8.16 -12.14
CA LEU A 116 -6.20 7.72 -11.91
C LEU A 116 -7.10 8.11 -13.08
N ASP A 117 -7.03 9.34 -13.55
CA ASP A 117 -7.79 9.81 -14.72
C ASP A 117 -7.52 8.96 -15.96
N ALA A 118 -6.26 8.51 -16.14
CA ALA A 118 -5.88 7.64 -17.26
C ALA A 118 -6.37 6.18 -17.12
N SER A 119 -6.58 5.70 -15.90
CA SER A 119 -6.97 4.32 -15.59
C SER A 119 -8.48 4.12 -15.41
N LEU A 120 -9.25 5.20 -15.31
CA LEU A 120 -10.70 5.11 -15.13
C LEU A 120 -11.40 4.39 -16.30
N PRO A 121 -12.39 3.55 -16.02
CA PRO A 121 -13.23 2.94 -17.06
C PRO A 121 -13.90 4.01 -17.93
N LYS A 122 -14.09 3.70 -19.23
CA LYS A 122 -14.76 4.62 -20.16
C LYS A 122 -16.14 5.02 -19.62
N GLY A 123 -16.37 6.33 -19.48
CA GLY A 123 -17.63 6.92 -19.01
C GLY A 123 -17.67 7.24 -17.52
N LYS A 124 -16.73 6.78 -16.70
CA LYS A 124 -16.57 7.27 -15.32
C LYS A 124 -15.75 8.58 -15.32
N ARG A 125 -16.10 9.48 -14.38
CA ARG A 125 -15.41 10.76 -14.16
C ARG A 125 -14.92 10.80 -12.72
N LEU A 126 -13.75 11.39 -12.49
CA LEU A 126 -13.20 11.62 -11.16
C LEU A 126 -13.30 13.12 -10.83
N PHE A 127 -13.99 13.45 -9.76
CA PHE A 127 -13.87 14.75 -9.10
C PHE A 127 -12.89 14.62 -7.95
N PHE A 128 -11.73 15.21 -8.15
CA PHE A 128 -10.64 15.15 -7.19
C PHE A 128 -10.37 16.55 -6.63
N ASN A 129 -10.70 16.73 -5.35
CA ASN A 129 -10.53 18.00 -4.65
C ASN A 129 -9.33 17.91 -3.70
N ILE A 130 -8.40 18.86 -3.80
CA ILE A 130 -7.20 18.94 -2.95
C ILE A 130 -7.25 20.26 -2.17
N GLN A 131 -7.11 20.17 -0.86
CA GLN A 131 -7.03 21.30 0.05
C GLN A 131 -5.83 21.14 0.98
N LEU A 132 -4.74 21.85 0.71
CA LEU A 132 -3.52 21.83 1.50
C LEU A 132 -3.40 23.15 2.26
N GLU A 133 -3.24 23.07 3.58
CA GLU A 133 -2.88 24.22 4.42
C GLU A 133 -1.44 24.66 4.14
N GLU A 134 -0.55 23.66 3.97
CA GLU A 134 0.85 23.85 3.61
C GLU A 134 1.25 22.86 2.50
N ASN A 135 2.06 23.29 1.53
CA ASN A 135 2.64 22.37 0.56
C ASN A 135 3.89 21.70 1.13
N LEU A 136 3.70 20.57 1.77
CA LEU A 136 4.72 19.85 2.51
C LEU A 136 5.71 19.13 1.58
N TYR A 137 7.00 19.28 1.83
CA TYR A 137 8.06 18.57 1.11
C TYR A 137 8.55 17.35 1.90
N THR A 138 8.79 16.21 1.22
CA THR A 138 9.22 14.97 1.88
C THR A 138 10.17 14.15 1.00
N GLN A 139 11.10 13.44 1.63
CA GLN A 139 11.91 12.41 0.98
C GLN A 139 11.19 11.05 0.92
N ASN A 140 10.14 10.87 1.72
CA ASN A 140 9.32 9.65 1.75
C ASN A 140 8.26 9.60 0.63
N HIS A 141 8.50 10.28 -0.50
CA HIS A 141 7.52 10.43 -1.58
C HIS A 141 7.04 9.09 -2.17
N TYR A 142 7.91 8.09 -2.34
CA TYR A 142 7.51 6.76 -2.80
C TYR A 142 6.55 6.07 -1.83
N LEU A 143 6.78 6.27 -0.53
CA LEU A 143 5.93 5.71 0.51
C LEU A 143 4.54 6.36 0.47
N LEU A 144 4.49 7.70 0.36
CA LEU A 144 3.23 8.44 0.25
C LEU A 144 2.50 8.12 -1.05
N LEU A 145 3.19 8.00 -2.19
CA LEU A 145 2.60 7.53 -3.45
C LEU A 145 1.91 6.17 -3.26
N SER A 146 2.55 5.23 -2.57
CA SER A 146 1.96 3.91 -2.31
C SER A 146 0.75 3.98 -1.38
N ILE A 147 0.83 4.78 -0.30
CA ILE A 147 -0.28 4.99 0.65
C ILE A 147 -1.50 5.55 -0.08
N PHE A 148 -1.34 6.69 -0.75
CA PHE A 148 -2.46 7.35 -1.41
C PHE A 148 -3.02 6.53 -2.57
N ARG A 149 -2.17 5.86 -3.36
CA ARG A 149 -2.63 4.97 -4.43
C ARG A 149 -3.55 3.87 -3.90
N ASN A 150 -3.19 3.23 -2.77
CA ASN A 150 -4.04 2.21 -2.15
C ASN A 150 -5.37 2.78 -1.67
N LEU A 151 -5.36 3.94 -1.00
CA LEU A 151 -6.58 4.59 -0.53
C LEU A 151 -7.49 5.03 -1.69
N PHE A 152 -6.91 5.64 -2.74
CA PHE A 152 -7.65 6.12 -3.90
C PHE A 152 -8.22 4.98 -4.74
N ASN A 153 -7.47 3.90 -4.95
CA ASN A 153 -7.97 2.72 -5.64
C ASN A 153 -9.14 2.09 -4.88
N ASN A 154 -9.05 2.01 -3.54
CA ASN A 154 -10.14 1.51 -2.72
C ASN A 154 -11.41 2.37 -2.87
N ALA A 155 -11.27 3.70 -2.89
CA ALA A 155 -12.36 4.63 -3.11
C ALA A 155 -13.00 4.46 -4.51
N ILE A 156 -12.18 4.37 -5.57
CA ILE A 156 -12.65 4.21 -6.95
C ILE A 156 -13.36 2.86 -7.14
N GLU A 157 -12.81 1.79 -6.56
CA GLU A 157 -13.40 0.46 -6.63
C GLU A 157 -14.69 0.34 -5.83
N ALA A 158 -14.81 1.06 -4.70
CA ALA A 158 -16.03 1.08 -3.88
C ALA A 158 -17.13 1.96 -4.48
N ALA A 159 -16.78 2.91 -5.36
CA ALA A 159 -17.74 3.86 -5.91
C ALA A 159 -18.74 3.22 -6.85
N ASP A 160 -20.01 3.18 -6.46
CA ASP A 160 -21.13 2.72 -7.30
C ASP A 160 -21.64 3.81 -8.25
N GLY A 161 -21.27 5.08 -7.95
CA GLY A 161 -21.76 6.27 -8.66
C GLY A 161 -20.82 6.78 -9.75
N ASN A 162 -21.34 7.72 -10.53
CA ASN A 162 -20.58 8.54 -11.46
C ASN A 162 -21.08 10.00 -11.34
N PRO A 163 -20.25 10.94 -10.94
CA PRO A 163 -18.77 10.83 -10.79
C PRO A 163 -18.33 10.13 -9.50
N VAL A 164 -17.08 9.65 -9.49
CA VAL A 164 -16.36 9.27 -8.29
C VAL A 164 -15.87 10.56 -7.63
N GLU A 165 -16.27 10.80 -6.40
CA GLU A 165 -15.85 11.98 -5.65
C GLU A 165 -14.80 11.60 -4.61
N LEU A 166 -13.62 12.23 -4.70
CA LEU A 166 -12.50 12.00 -3.82
C LEU A 166 -11.93 13.34 -3.36
N SER A 167 -11.72 13.51 -2.07
CA SER A 167 -11.06 14.70 -1.56
C SER A 167 -9.91 14.39 -0.63
N VAL A 168 -8.87 15.21 -0.69
CA VAL A 168 -7.72 15.17 0.20
C VAL A 168 -7.60 16.51 0.89
N ARG A 169 -7.60 16.50 2.23
CA ARG A 169 -7.38 17.69 3.05
C ARG A 169 -6.14 17.46 3.91
N GLN A 170 -5.18 18.39 3.87
CA GLN A 170 -4.06 18.43 4.78
C GLN A 170 -4.18 19.60 5.72
N SER A 171 -3.91 19.36 7.00
CA SER A 171 -3.81 20.37 8.06
C SER A 171 -2.63 20.08 8.98
N SER A 172 -2.27 21.07 9.79
CA SER A 172 -1.12 20.97 10.69
C SER A 172 -1.56 21.15 12.13
N THR A 173 -1.01 20.33 13.03
CA THR A 173 -1.03 20.56 14.48
C THR A 173 0.35 20.99 14.94
N ASP A 174 0.52 21.26 16.22
CA ASP A 174 1.84 21.65 16.79
C ASP A 174 2.91 20.57 16.50
N SER A 175 2.57 19.28 16.61
CA SER A 175 3.50 18.16 16.55
C SER A 175 3.34 17.24 15.33
N SER A 176 2.26 17.35 14.59
CA SER A 176 1.92 16.39 13.53
C SER A 176 1.27 17.06 12.32
N TYR A 177 1.42 16.43 11.17
CA TYR A 177 0.61 16.66 9.99
C TYR A 177 -0.57 15.68 9.99
N VAL A 178 -1.75 16.20 9.67
CA VAL A 178 -2.98 15.41 9.55
C VAL A 178 -3.42 15.45 8.10
N ILE A 179 -3.64 14.29 7.51
CA ILE A 179 -4.12 14.16 6.15
C ILE A 179 -5.40 13.33 6.17
N GLU A 180 -6.47 13.90 5.69
CA GLU A 180 -7.77 13.25 5.54
C GLU A 180 -8.00 12.92 4.07
N VAL A 181 -8.32 11.66 3.80
CA VAL A 181 -8.74 11.17 2.49
C VAL A 181 -10.20 10.77 2.61
N GLU A 182 -11.06 11.47 1.90
CA GLU A 182 -12.52 11.33 1.96
C GLU A 182 -13.04 10.83 0.61
N ASP A 183 -13.87 9.79 0.64
CA ASP A 183 -14.67 9.32 -0.49
C ASP A 183 -16.17 9.32 -0.17
N HIS A 184 -16.99 9.34 -1.22
CA HIS A 184 -18.44 9.32 -1.13
C HIS A 184 -19.04 7.98 -1.65
N GLY A 185 -18.35 6.88 -1.34
CA GLY A 185 -18.78 5.52 -1.64
C GLY A 185 -19.92 5.02 -0.73
N PRO A 186 -20.27 3.74 -0.85
CA PRO A 186 -21.34 3.11 -0.06
C PRO A 186 -21.04 3.05 1.45
N GLY A 187 -19.80 3.32 1.85
CA GLY A 187 -19.34 3.15 3.22
C GLY A 187 -18.78 1.74 3.48
N ILE A 188 -18.34 1.53 4.72
CA ILE A 188 -17.80 0.26 5.23
C ILE A 188 -18.81 -0.27 6.25
N ASP A 189 -19.12 -1.56 6.18
CA ASP A 189 -20.00 -2.20 7.14
C ASP A 189 -19.39 -2.09 8.55
N PRO A 190 -20.16 -1.72 9.59
CA PRO A 190 -19.68 -1.66 10.97
C PRO A 190 -19.04 -2.97 11.46
N GLU A 191 -19.51 -4.13 10.97
CA GLU A 191 -18.94 -5.43 11.32
C GLU A 191 -17.53 -5.64 10.74
N ASP A 192 -17.22 -5.00 9.63
CA ASP A 192 -15.92 -5.09 8.93
C ASP A 192 -14.88 -4.10 9.46
N MET A 193 -15.31 -3.03 10.16
CA MET A 193 -14.45 -1.91 10.58
C MET A 193 -13.19 -2.33 11.36
N GLU A 194 -13.28 -3.38 12.16
CA GLU A 194 -12.14 -3.91 12.93
C GLU A 194 -11.17 -4.71 12.06
N GLN A 195 -11.67 -5.28 10.96
CA GLN A 195 -10.94 -6.23 10.11
C GLN A 195 -10.35 -5.62 8.84
N ILE A 196 -10.78 -4.41 8.44
CA ILE A 196 -10.35 -3.81 7.16
C ILE A 196 -8.83 -3.63 7.03
N PHE A 197 -8.11 -3.58 8.15
CA PHE A 197 -6.64 -3.49 8.18
C PHE A 197 -5.95 -4.85 8.35
N GLU A 198 -6.71 -5.94 8.52
CA GLU A 198 -6.14 -7.28 8.61
C GLU A 198 -5.66 -7.76 7.24
N PRO A 199 -4.47 -8.38 7.17
CA PRO A 199 -3.95 -8.91 5.92
C PRO A 199 -4.87 -9.98 5.32
N GLY A 200 -5.22 -9.83 4.06
CA GLY A 200 -6.07 -10.78 3.35
C GLY A 200 -7.56 -10.53 3.52
N PHE A 201 -7.98 -9.56 4.33
CA PHE A 201 -9.37 -9.18 4.43
C PHE A 201 -9.81 -8.43 3.16
N SER A 202 -10.83 -8.92 2.50
CA SER A 202 -11.45 -8.29 1.33
C SER A 202 -12.90 -8.72 1.23
N THR A 203 -13.79 -7.75 1.08
CA THR A 203 -15.21 -7.98 0.74
C THR A 203 -15.43 -8.11 -0.78
N LYS A 204 -14.36 -7.94 -1.57
CA LYS A 204 -14.41 -7.92 -3.04
C LYS A 204 -13.97 -9.28 -3.58
N ILE A 205 -14.93 -10.17 -3.80
CA ILE A 205 -14.72 -11.48 -4.44
C ILE A 205 -15.24 -11.39 -5.88
N ASN A 206 -14.38 -11.62 -6.86
CA ASN A 206 -14.83 -11.82 -8.22
C ASN A 206 -15.31 -13.27 -8.37
N TYR A 207 -16.62 -13.48 -8.29
CA TYR A 207 -17.23 -14.81 -8.38
C TYR A 207 -17.10 -15.46 -9.76
N GLU A 208 -16.78 -14.69 -10.83
CA GLU A 208 -16.63 -15.22 -12.19
C GLU A 208 -15.21 -15.77 -12.44
N THR A 209 -14.18 -15.12 -11.91
CA THR A 209 -12.78 -15.54 -12.10
C THR A 209 -12.23 -16.31 -10.91
N GLY A 210 -12.92 -16.30 -9.76
CA GLY A 210 -12.41 -16.83 -8.49
C GLY A 210 -11.25 -16.00 -7.91
N GLU A 211 -10.92 -14.86 -8.53
CA GLU A 211 -9.90 -13.96 -8.03
C GLU A 211 -10.44 -13.17 -6.83
N VAL A 212 -9.83 -13.38 -5.70
CA VAL A 212 -10.01 -12.54 -4.51
C VAL A 212 -8.99 -11.42 -4.64
N ASN A 213 -9.42 -10.16 -4.65
CA ASN A 213 -8.50 -9.06 -4.44
C ASN A 213 -7.74 -9.36 -3.15
N ARG A 214 -6.40 -9.37 -3.21
CA ARG A 214 -5.51 -9.92 -2.16
C ARG A 214 -5.77 -9.38 -0.75
N GLY A 215 -6.62 -8.36 -0.57
CA GLY A 215 -6.97 -7.76 0.71
C GLY A 215 -5.76 -7.19 1.46
N LEU A 216 -4.72 -6.78 0.73
CA LEU A 216 -3.45 -6.36 1.33
C LEU A 216 -3.25 -4.83 1.31
N GLY A 217 -4.07 -4.08 0.58
CA GLY A 217 -3.88 -2.64 0.38
C GLY A 217 -3.96 -1.83 1.66
N LEU A 218 -5.02 -2.00 2.46
CA LEU A 218 -5.20 -1.25 3.71
C LEU A 218 -4.24 -1.71 4.80
N SER A 219 -3.91 -2.99 4.87
CA SER A 219 -2.90 -3.49 5.81
C SER A 219 -1.51 -2.92 5.50
N LEU A 220 -1.18 -2.74 4.20
CA LEU A 220 0.05 -2.10 3.77
C LEU A 220 0.07 -0.60 4.14
N VAL A 221 -1.04 0.10 3.94
CA VAL A 221 -1.18 1.51 4.35
C VAL A 221 -0.94 1.66 5.84
N LYS A 222 -1.55 0.79 6.67
CA LYS A 222 -1.35 0.78 8.12
C LYS A 222 0.13 0.56 8.48
N ASP A 223 0.77 -0.45 7.90
CA ASP A 223 2.19 -0.75 8.14
C ASP A 223 3.09 0.45 7.76
N PHE A 224 2.82 1.12 6.64
CA PHE A 224 3.58 2.30 6.24
C PHE A 224 3.42 3.46 7.20
N ILE A 225 2.18 3.76 7.60
CA ILE A 225 1.90 4.87 8.53
C ILE A 225 2.48 4.57 9.91
N GLU A 226 2.21 3.38 10.48
CA GLU A 226 2.55 3.08 11.87
C GLU A 226 4.02 2.68 12.04
N LEU A 227 4.54 1.79 11.17
CA LEU A 227 5.88 1.24 11.34
C LEU A 227 6.97 2.07 10.66
N ARG A 228 6.69 2.74 9.55
CA ARG A 228 7.68 3.52 8.81
C ARG A 228 7.65 5.00 9.17
N LEU A 229 6.45 5.59 9.24
CA LEU A 229 6.28 7.01 9.52
C LEU A 229 5.99 7.30 11.00
N GLY A 230 5.86 6.27 11.86
CA GLY A 230 5.61 6.43 13.29
C GLY A 230 4.31 7.18 13.61
N GLY A 231 3.36 7.16 12.66
CA GLY A 231 2.09 7.84 12.74
C GLY A 231 0.94 6.92 13.17
N THR A 232 -0.28 7.37 12.95
CA THR A 232 -1.50 6.56 13.16
C THR A 232 -2.45 6.74 11.99
N ILE A 233 -3.23 5.69 11.71
CA ILE A 233 -4.34 5.71 10.76
C ILE A 233 -5.64 5.43 11.49
N ARG A 234 -6.67 6.21 11.18
CA ARG A 234 -8.04 5.99 11.66
C ARG A 234 -9.00 6.06 10.49
N VAL A 235 -10.13 5.40 10.62
CA VAL A 235 -11.21 5.44 9.64
C VAL A 235 -12.53 5.74 10.34
N THR A 236 -13.34 6.58 9.70
CA THR A 236 -14.73 6.78 10.05
C THR A 236 -15.54 6.57 8.77
N SER A 237 -16.60 5.78 8.85
CA SER A 237 -17.42 5.47 7.68
C SER A 237 -18.89 5.42 8.03
N VAL A 238 -19.68 6.04 7.16
CA VAL A 238 -21.13 5.95 7.11
C VAL A 238 -21.55 5.84 5.65
N PRO A 239 -22.74 5.34 5.33
CA PRO A 239 -23.21 5.32 3.94
C PRO A 239 -23.12 6.70 3.29
N GLY A 240 -22.42 6.79 2.16
CA GLY A 240 -22.18 8.04 1.42
C GLY A 240 -20.94 8.82 1.86
N LYS A 241 -20.18 8.34 2.85
CA LYS A 241 -18.97 9.04 3.30
C LYS A 241 -18.02 8.12 4.07
N THR A 242 -16.82 7.92 3.55
CA THR A 242 -15.70 7.28 4.26
C THR A 242 -14.54 8.26 4.37
N VAL A 243 -13.93 8.38 5.55
CA VAL A 243 -12.79 9.25 5.80
C VAL A 243 -11.68 8.45 6.46
N PHE A 244 -10.53 8.36 5.80
CA PHE A 244 -9.29 7.89 6.38
C PHE A 244 -8.49 9.09 6.88
N THR A 245 -8.15 9.11 8.17
CA THR A 245 -7.35 10.15 8.81
C THR A 245 -5.97 9.60 9.13
N LEU A 246 -4.94 10.16 8.49
CA LEU A 246 -3.54 9.85 8.67
C LEU A 246 -2.92 10.94 9.54
N THR A 247 -2.32 10.57 10.68
CA THR A 247 -1.61 11.52 11.55
C THR A 247 -0.14 11.13 11.60
N ILE A 248 0.74 11.99 11.10
CA ILE A 248 2.17 11.72 10.94
C ILE A 248 2.97 12.77 11.73
N PRO A 249 3.87 12.35 12.66
CA PRO A 249 4.73 13.28 13.38
C PRO A 249 5.58 14.12 12.42
N LYS A 250 5.68 15.43 12.67
CA LYS A 250 6.45 16.36 11.83
C LYS A 250 7.91 15.94 11.68
N GLU A 251 8.51 15.39 12.74
CA GLU A 251 9.89 14.88 12.75
C GLU A 251 10.12 13.68 11.81
N LYS A 252 9.07 12.91 11.50
CA LYS A 252 9.14 11.73 10.62
C LYS A 252 8.76 12.05 9.18
N TRP A 253 8.21 13.23 8.93
CA TRP A 253 7.75 13.62 7.60
C TRP A 253 8.91 13.82 6.62
N SER A 254 10.00 14.44 7.07
CA SER A 254 11.14 14.81 6.21
C SER A 254 12.00 13.63 5.75
N GLY A 255 11.92 12.47 6.40
CA GLY A 255 12.67 11.28 5.98
C GLY A 255 14.06 11.12 6.61
N LEU A 256 14.27 11.66 7.82
CA LEU A 256 15.46 11.41 8.64
C LEU A 256 15.29 10.20 9.54
#